data_8821394700b52faaa2db78e5c5ce3726
#
_entry.id   8821394700b52faaa2db78e5c5ce3726
#
_cell.length_a   1.000
_cell.length_b   1.000
_cell.length_c   1.000
_cell.angle_alpha   90.00
_cell.angle_beta   90.00
_cell.angle_gamma   90.00
#
_symmetry.space_group_name_H-M   'P 1'
#
loop_
_entity.id
_entity.type
_entity.pdbx_description
1 polymer ?
#
loop_
_entity_poly.entity_id
_entity_poly.type
_entity_poly.pdbx_seq_one_letter_code
_entity_poly.pdbx_strand_id
1 'polypeptide(L)'
;MKLAPAQLAKHLQGGLAPVYIVSGDDPLLCQEAADAIRTAARQQGFDERQVFSADASFDWGTLLQAGASMSLFAEKRLLELRLPSGKPGDKGAAALMEYCSRPAEDTVLLISLPKLDGSAQKTKWGKALVEGPQTQFVQIWPVDSNQLPQWIRQRLSQSGLSATQDAVELIAARVEGNLLAAAQEIEKLKLMAEDGQITVETVQGAVADSARFDVFGLVDAILNGEPAHALRMLEGLRGEGVEPPVILWALARELRVLANIALQYSQGTPLDKCFSQARPPVWDKRKPLMSKALQRHSAQRWAQLLLEAQRIDAQIKGQAAGSPWMSLSRLSLMMSGQRLALPAE
;
A
#
# COMPACT_ATOMS: atom_id res chain seq x y z
N MET A 1 -10.66 2.01 -25.77
CA MET A 1 -11.95 1.83 -25.07
C MET A 1 -11.68 1.60 -23.58
N LYS A 2 -12.48 2.17 -22.64
CA LYS A 2 -12.32 1.90 -21.20
C LYS A 2 -12.79 0.50 -20.85
N LEU A 3 -11.98 -0.26 -20.16
CA LEU A 3 -12.24 -1.62 -19.72
C LEU A 3 -12.19 -1.68 -18.19
N ALA A 4 -13.25 -2.17 -17.56
CA ALA A 4 -13.25 -2.38 -16.11
C ALA A 4 -12.28 -3.53 -15.75
N PRO A 5 -11.51 -3.44 -14.64
CA PRO A 5 -10.59 -4.51 -14.24
C PRO A 5 -11.24 -5.91 -14.18
N ALA A 6 -12.46 -5.99 -13.66
CA ALA A 6 -13.23 -7.24 -13.59
C ALA A 6 -13.55 -7.85 -14.98
N GLN A 7 -13.55 -7.05 -16.04
CA GLN A 7 -13.83 -7.50 -17.41
C GLN A 7 -12.56 -7.91 -18.16
N LEU A 8 -11.38 -7.60 -17.61
CA LEU A 8 -10.09 -7.82 -18.28
C LEU A 8 -9.91 -9.30 -18.64
N ALA A 9 -10.11 -10.19 -17.71
CA ALA A 9 -9.95 -11.63 -17.93
C ALA A 9 -10.82 -12.16 -19.08
N LYS A 10 -12.10 -11.74 -19.13
CA LYS A 10 -13.02 -12.12 -20.20
C LYS A 10 -12.58 -11.52 -21.55
N HIS A 11 -12.14 -10.26 -21.55
CA HIS A 11 -11.64 -9.58 -22.75
C HIS A 11 -10.43 -10.30 -23.35
N LEU A 12 -9.48 -10.69 -22.53
CA LEU A 12 -8.25 -11.37 -22.97
C LEU A 12 -8.49 -12.76 -23.59
N GLN A 13 -9.60 -13.42 -23.24
CA GLN A 13 -10.02 -14.68 -23.87
C GLN A 13 -10.53 -14.49 -25.31
N GLY A 14 -11.05 -13.32 -25.64
CA GLY A 14 -11.58 -13.01 -26.98
C GLY A 14 -10.54 -12.55 -28.01
N GLY A 15 -9.29 -12.43 -27.60
CA GLY A 15 -8.19 -11.91 -28.41
C GLY A 15 -7.54 -10.68 -27.81
N LEU A 16 -6.32 -10.35 -28.30
CA LEU A 16 -5.55 -9.22 -27.80
C LEU A 16 -5.78 -7.97 -28.62
N ALA A 17 -5.93 -6.85 -27.95
CA ALA A 17 -5.82 -5.54 -28.58
C ALA A 17 -4.36 -5.16 -28.80
N PRO A 18 -4.05 -4.34 -29.82
CA PRO A 18 -2.69 -3.92 -30.07
C PRO A 18 -2.04 -3.10 -28.95
N VAL A 19 -2.85 -2.35 -28.18
CA VAL A 19 -2.32 -1.49 -27.11
C VAL A 19 -3.17 -1.63 -25.86
N TYR A 20 -2.53 -1.95 -24.73
CA TYR A 20 -3.10 -1.96 -23.40
C TYR A 20 -2.48 -0.87 -22.54
N ILE A 21 -3.30 -0.19 -21.77
CA ILE A 21 -2.87 0.80 -20.79
C ILE A 21 -3.39 0.39 -19.42
N VAL A 22 -2.51 0.14 -18.47
CA VAL A 22 -2.85 -0.09 -17.06
C VAL A 22 -2.47 1.17 -16.29
N SER A 23 -3.48 1.82 -15.72
CA SER A 23 -3.31 3.09 -15.02
C SER A 23 -3.91 3.03 -13.63
N GLY A 24 -3.09 3.24 -12.60
CA GLY A 24 -3.52 3.25 -11.19
C GLY A 24 -2.38 3.42 -10.23
N ASP A 25 -2.74 3.62 -8.95
CA ASP A 25 -1.79 3.87 -7.86
C ASP A 25 -1.62 2.67 -6.92
N ASP A 26 -2.46 1.63 -7.04
CA ASP A 26 -2.29 0.39 -6.28
C ASP A 26 -1.30 -0.55 -6.99
N PRO A 27 -0.13 -0.83 -6.38
CA PRO A 27 0.92 -1.62 -7.03
C PRO A 27 0.50 -3.06 -7.33
N LEU A 28 -0.23 -3.70 -6.39
CA LEU A 28 -0.65 -5.10 -6.54
C LEU A 28 -1.63 -5.24 -7.71
N LEU A 29 -2.70 -4.44 -7.71
CA LEU A 29 -3.74 -4.54 -8.73
C LEU A 29 -3.24 -4.14 -10.12
N CYS A 30 -2.35 -3.14 -10.20
CA CYS A 30 -1.70 -2.76 -11.46
C CYS A 30 -0.80 -3.89 -11.97
N GLN A 31 -0.02 -4.52 -11.09
CA GLN A 31 0.83 -5.64 -11.44
C GLN A 31 0.01 -6.84 -11.92
N GLU A 32 -1.07 -7.19 -11.21
CA GLU A 32 -1.94 -8.31 -11.58
C GLU A 32 -2.62 -8.10 -12.94
N ALA A 33 -3.11 -6.89 -13.20
CA ALA A 33 -3.66 -6.55 -14.52
C ALA A 33 -2.61 -6.68 -15.63
N ALA A 34 -1.40 -6.20 -15.39
CA ALA A 34 -0.29 -6.32 -16.32
C ALA A 34 0.14 -7.78 -16.52
N ASP A 35 0.18 -8.59 -15.45
CA ASP A 35 0.52 -10.03 -15.51
C ASP A 35 -0.54 -10.84 -16.27
N ALA A 36 -1.81 -10.51 -16.11
CA ALA A 36 -2.89 -11.12 -16.88
C ALA A 36 -2.72 -10.85 -18.40
N ILE A 37 -2.37 -9.61 -18.77
CA ILE A 37 -2.10 -9.24 -20.18
C ILE A 37 -0.86 -9.98 -20.69
N ARG A 38 0.23 -10.03 -19.92
CA ARG A 38 1.46 -10.78 -20.28
C ARG A 38 1.20 -12.25 -20.49
N THR A 39 0.44 -12.86 -19.61
CA THR A 39 0.08 -14.28 -19.69
C THR A 39 -0.75 -14.56 -20.94
N ALA A 40 -1.77 -13.75 -21.22
CA ALA A 40 -2.57 -13.87 -22.42
C ALA A 40 -1.75 -13.65 -23.69
N ALA A 41 -0.83 -12.70 -23.68
CA ALA A 41 0.08 -12.44 -24.81
C ALA A 41 0.96 -13.69 -25.08
N ARG A 42 1.58 -14.26 -24.05
CA ARG A 42 2.39 -15.48 -24.18
C ARG A 42 1.57 -16.66 -24.71
N GLN A 43 0.34 -16.85 -24.23
CA GLN A 43 -0.55 -17.91 -24.68
C GLN A 43 -0.96 -17.76 -26.17
N GLN A 44 -0.88 -16.53 -26.72
CA GLN A 44 -1.19 -16.25 -28.12
C GLN A 44 0.06 -16.10 -29.01
N GLY A 45 1.24 -16.55 -28.50
CA GLY A 45 2.48 -16.64 -29.25
C GLY A 45 3.31 -15.34 -29.28
N PHE A 46 3.05 -14.40 -28.38
CA PHE A 46 3.91 -13.21 -28.18
C PHE A 46 5.08 -13.57 -27.25
N ASP A 47 6.06 -14.30 -27.75
CA ASP A 47 7.11 -14.94 -26.96
C ASP A 47 8.27 -13.99 -26.65
N GLU A 48 8.57 -13.03 -27.55
CA GLU A 48 9.58 -12.02 -27.31
C GLU A 48 9.00 -10.89 -26.44
N ARG A 49 9.69 -10.56 -25.35
CA ARG A 49 9.32 -9.46 -24.48
C ARG A 49 10.44 -8.45 -24.36
N GLN A 50 10.16 -7.19 -24.69
CA GLN A 50 11.09 -6.08 -24.52
C GLN A 50 10.50 -5.06 -23.54
N VAL A 51 11.30 -4.62 -22.54
CA VAL A 51 10.84 -3.69 -21.49
C VAL A 51 11.58 -2.37 -21.60
N PHE A 52 10.83 -1.29 -21.60
CA PHE A 52 11.32 0.09 -21.58
C PHE A 52 10.87 0.77 -20.29
N SER A 53 11.76 1.57 -19.69
CA SER A 53 11.42 2.44 -18.56
C SER A 53 11.64 3.89 -19.01
N ALA A 54 10.55 4.62 -19.17
CA ALA A 54 10.58 6.00 -19.61
C ALA A 54 10.79 6.93 -18.41
N ASP A 55 12.05 7.25 -18.17
CA ASP A 55 12.48 8.33 -17.29
C ASP A 55 12.66 9.66 -18.08
N ALA A 56 13.21 10.68 -17.42
CA ALA A 56 13.40 11.99 -18.03
C ALA A 56 14.37 11.98 -19.23
N SER A 57 15.26 10.98 -19.32
CA SER A 57 16.29 10.84 -20.34
C SER A 57 15.91 9.86 -21.46
N PHE A 58 14.73 9.22 -21.37
CA PHE A 58 14.33 8.16 -22.26
C PHE A 58 14.20 8.65 -23.72
N ASP A 59 14.85 7.92 -24.62
CA ASP A 59 14.73 8.17 -26.05
C ASP A 59 13.47 7.52 -26.63
N TRP A 60 12.45 8.33 -26.87
CA TRP A 60 11.16 7.89 -27.41
C TRP A 60 11.25 7.34 -28.84
N GLY A 61 12.32 7.68 -29.57
CA GLY A 61 12.61 7.10 -30.89
C GLY A 61 12.83 5.60 -30.81
N THR A 62 13.41 5.11 -29.70
CA THR A 62 13.64 3.67 -29.47
C THR A 62 12.33 2.87 -29.41
N LEU A 63 11.28 3.42 -28.78
CA LEU A 63 9.96 2.78 -28.75
C LEU A 63 9.35 2.68 -30.16
N LEU A 64 9.41 3.76 -30.94
CA LEU A 64 8.89 3.77 -32.31
C LEU A 64 9.67 2.84 -33.22
N GLN A 65 10.99 2.82 -33.10
CA GLN A 65 11.86 1.90 -33.86
C GLN A 65 11.57 0.43 -33.48
N ALA A 66 11.41 0.13 -32.18
CA ALA A 66 11.02 -1.19 -31.74
C ALA A 66 9.67 -1.61 -32.33
N GLY A 67 8.70 -0.70 -32.43
CA GLY A 67 7.44 -0.97 -33.13
C GLY A 67 7.58 -1.19 -34.63
N ALA A 68 8.46 -0.44 -35.28
CA ALA A 68 8.65 -0.49 -36.74
C ALA A 68 9.58 -1.62 -37.23
N SER A 69 10.46 -2.16 -36.34
CA SER A 69 11.40 -3.20 -36.74
C SER A 69 10.77 -4.60 -36.63
N MET A 70 11.00 -5.42 -37.65
CA MET A 70 10.65 -6.85 -37.59
C MET A 70 11.61 -7.57 -36.64
N SER A 71 11.09 -8.47 -35.80
CA SER A 71 11.95 -9.35 -35.00
C SER A 71 12.68 -10.36 -35.90
N LEU A 72 13.94 -10.61 -35.57
CA LEU A 72 14.71 -11.68 -36.19
C LEU A 72 14.49 -13.05 -35.55
N PHE A 73 13.88 -13.08 -34.36
CA PHE A 73 13.81 -14.26 -33.52
C PHE A 73 12.37 -14.69 -33.19
N ALA A 74 11.38 -13.80 -33.32
CA ALA A 74 9.99 -14.11 -33.03
C ALA A 74 9.06 -13.42 -34.03
N GLU A 75 7.97 -14.10 -34.40
CA GLU A 75 6.93 -13.50 -35.27
C GLU A 75 6.10 -12.47 -34.52
N LYS A 76 5.91 -12.66 -33.19
CA LYS A 76 5.08 -11.79 -32.35
C LYS A 76 5.82 -11.32 -31.10
N ARG A 77 5.60 -10.06 -30.70
CA ARG A 77 6.30 -9.39 -29.60
C ARG A 77 5.39 -8.67 -28.63
N LEU A 78 5.79 -8.68 -27.37
CA LEU A 78 5.24 -7.83 -26.33
C LEU A 78 6.24 -6.71 -25.99
N LEU A 79 5.88 -5.47 -26.32
CA LEU A 79 6.61 -4.29 -25.85
C LEU A 79 5.96 -3.79 -24.55
N GLU A 80 6.74 -3.59 -23.53
CA GLU A 80 6.27 -3.10 -22.23
C GLU A 80 6.90 -1.75 -21.93
N LEU A 81 6.09 -0.71 -21.84
CA LEU A 81 6.51 0.63 -21.49
C LEU A 81 6.07 0.98 -20.08
N ARG A 82 7.02 1.21 -19.20
CA ARG A 82 6.77 1.73 -17.84
C ARG A 82 7.00 3.23 -17.85
N LEU A 83 6.00 4.00 -17.42
CA LEU A 83 6.04 5.45 -17.30
C LEU A 83 5.81 5.86 -15.84
N PRO A 84 6.83 5.76 -14.95
CA PRO A 84 6.68 5.97 -13.52
C PRO A 84 6.22 7.38 -13.14
N SER A 85 6.61 8.40 -13.94
CA SER A 85 6.22 9.79 -13.71
C SER A 85 4.77 10.09 -14.08
N GLY A 86 4.11 9.23 -14.88
CA GLY A 86 2.81 9.50 -15.48
C GLY A 86 2.79 10.68 -16.48
N LYS A 87 3.97 11.25 -16.79
CA LYS A 87 4.13 12.44 -17.65
C LYS A 87 5.14 12.16 -18.75
N PRO A 88 4.70 11.95 -19.99
CA PRO A 88 5.62 11.60 -21.09
C PRO A 88 6.46 12.77 -21.62
N GLY A 89 6.13 14.02 -21.25
CA GLY A 89 6.69 15.20 -21.88
C GLY A 89 6.23 15.36 -23.34
N ASP A 90 6.70 16.41 -24.04
CA ASP A 90 6.23 16.71 -25.39
C ASP A 90 6.64 15.63 -26.41
N LYS A 91 7.88 15.17 -26.34
CA LYS A 91 8.39 14.11 -27.23
C LYS A 91 7.66 12.79 -27.00
N GLY A 92 7.45 12.43 -25.73
CA GLY A 92 6.73 11.23 -25.39
C GLY A 92 5.24 11.28 -25.72
N ALA A 93 4.60 12.43 -25.54
CA ALA A 93 3.23 12.64 -25.96
C ALA A 93 3.06 12.44 -27.48
N ALA A 94 3.98 12.98 -28.28
CA ALA A 94 3.99 12.78 -29.73
C ALA A 94 4.19 11.31 -30.11
N ALA A 95 5.18 10.63 -29.51
CA ALA A 95 5.47 9.22 -29.77
C ALA A 95 4.31 8.29 -29.40
N LEU A 96 3.67 8.53 -28.24
CA LEU A 96 2.51 7.74 -27.81
C LEU A 96 1.30 7.94 -28.73
N MET A 97 1.04 9.17 -29.16
CA MET A 97 -0.03 9.46 -30.14
C MET A 97 0.23 8.78 -31.48
N GLU A 98 1.46 8.85 -31.97
CA GLU A 98 1.89 8.20 -33.22
C GLU A 98 1.71 6.69 -33.14
N TYR A 99 2.23 6.05 -32.09
CA TYR A 99 2.11 4.60 -31.89
C TYR A 99 0.64 4.16 -31.78
N CYS A 100 -0.17 4.85 -30.98
CA CYS A 100 -1.59 4.50 -30.82
C CYS A 100 -2.42 4.71 -32.10
N SER A 101 -1.98 5.58 -33.00
CA SER A 101 -2.67 5.80 -34.29
C SER A 101 -2.39 4.69 -35.31
N ARG A 102 -1.21 4.08 -35.21
CA ARG A 102 -0.75 3.01 -36.12
C ARG A 102 0.07 2.00 -35.32
N PRO A 103 -0.58 1.18 -34.48
CA PRO A 103 0.13 0.13 -33.76
C PRO A 103 0.78 -0.84 -34.73
N ALA A 104 1.95 -1.33 -34.37
CA ALA A 104 2.67 -2.32 -35.15
C ALA A 104 1.88 -3.63 -35.25
N GLU A 105 1.92 -4.26 -36.42
CA GLU A 105 1.38 -5.60 -36.61
C GLU A 105 2.21 -6.61 -35.78
N ASP A 106 1.58 -7.69 -35.36
CA ASP A 106 2.23 -8.74 -34.55
C ASP A 106 2.97 -8.23 -33.29
N THR A 107 2.53 -7.09 -32.77
CA THR A 107 3.09 -6.48 -31.57
C THR A 107 1.98 -6.02 -30.64
N VAL A 108 2.08 -6.39 -29.37
CA VAL A 108 1.25 -5.84 -28.31
C VAL A 108 2.08 -4.84 -27.51
N LEU A 109 1.58 -3.62 -27.35
CA LEU A 109 2.18 -2.63 -26.44
C LEU A 109 1.40 -2.59 -25.12
N LEU A 110 2.09 -2.88 -24.02
CA LEU A 110 1.56 -2.72 -22.66
C LEU A 110 2.20 -1.49 -22.01
N ILE A 111 1.38 -0.50 -21.67
CA ILE A 111 1.81 0.72 -20.99
C ILE A 111 1.35 0.67 -19.54
N SER A 112 2.27 0.82 -18.59
CA SER A 112 1.98 0.93 -17.16
C SER A 112 2.34 2.32 -16.66
N LEU A 113 1.39 3.00 -16.01
CA LEU A 113 1.57 4.36 -15.49
C LEU A 113 0.71 4.58 -14.24
N PRO A 114 1.08 5.56 -13.37
CA PRO A 114 0.24 5.97 -12.26
C PRO A 114 -1.15 6.41 -12.72
N LYS A 115 -2.06 6.61 -11.79
CA LYS A 115 -3.41 7.08 -12.09
C LYS A 115 -3.39 8.33 -12.97
N LEU A 116 -3.94 8.20 -14.15
CA LEU A 116 -4.11 9.29 -15.10
C LEU A 116 -5.31 10.14 -14.64
N ASP A 117 -5.04 11.34 -14.15
CA ASP A 117 -6.08 12.24 -13.69
C ASP A 117 -6.96 12.76 -14.83
N GLY A 118 -8.11 13.37 -14.48
CA GLY A 118 -9.07 13.87 -15.47
C GLY A 118 -8.51 14.98 -16.36
N SER A 119 -7.50 15.72 -15.90
CA SER A 119 -6.84 16.77 -16.69
C SER A 119 -5.91 16.16 -17.75
N ALA A 120 -5.11 15.17 -17.36
CA ALA A 120 -4.25 14.43 -18.25
C ALA A 120 -5.04 13.62 -19.30
N GLN A 121 -6.16 13.01 -18.91
CA GLN A 121 -7.06 12.31 -19.87
C GLN A 121 -7.64 13.23 -20.95
N LYS A 122 -7.78 14.53 -20.69
CA LYS A 122 -8.28 15.52 -21.64
C LYS A 122 -7.24 16.03 -22.64
N THR A 123 -5.96 15.80 -22.38
CA THR A 123 -4.87 16.15 -23.29
C THR A 123 -4.92 15.32 -24.58
N LYS A 124 -4.24 15.73 -25.65
CA LYS A 124 -4.23 14.98 -26.91
C LYS A 124 -3.68 13.56 -26.72
N TRP A 125 -2.56 13.40 -26.03
CA TRP A 125 -1.97 12.08 -25.77
C TRP A 125 -2.81 11.24 -24.79
N GLY A 126 -3.39 11.86 -23.78
CA GLY A 126 -4.29 11.17 -22.84
C GLY A 126 -5.53 10.62 -23.56
N LYS A 127 -6.14 11.39 -24.46
CA LYS A 127 -7.24 10.91 -25.31
C LYS A 127 -6.80 9.76 -26.23
N ALA A 128 -5.62 9.84 -26.84
CA ALA A 128 -5.10 8.74 -27.65
C ALA A 128 -4.98 7.43 -26.86
N LEU A 129 -4.57 7.47 -25.59
CA LEU A 129 -4.51 6.30 -24.72
C LEU A 129 -5.90 5.80 -24.29
N VAL A 130 -6.80 6.71 -23.94
CA VAL A 130 -8.09 6.36 -23.31
C VAL A 130 -9.18 6.04 -24.34
N GLU A 131 -9.18 6.75 -25.47
CA GLU A 131 -10.25 6.73 -26.46
C GLU A 131 -9.79 6.20 -27.83
N GLY A 132 -8.51 5.90 -27.98
CA GLY A 132 -7.95 5.37 -29.23
C GLY A 132 -8.68 4.12 -29.70
N PRO A 133 -8.90 3.94 -31.03
CA PRO A 133 -9.70 2.85 -31.58
C PRO A 133 -9.08 1.47 -31.33
N GLN A 134 -7.77 1.40 -31.17
CA GLN A 134 -7.03 0.15 -30.97
C GLN A 134 -6.45 0.03 -29.57
N THR A 135 -6.91 0.88 -28.63
CA THR A 135 -6.42 0.91 -27.24
C THR A 135 -7.45 0.34 -26.28
N GLN A 136 -6.97 -0.40 -25.29
CA GLN A 136 -7.75 -0.84 -24.12
C GLN A 136 -7.18 -0.18 -22.87
N PHE A 137 -7.96 0.69 -22.25
CA PHE A 137 -7.58 1.44 -21.07
C PHE A 137 -8.17 0.81 -19.83
N VAL A 138 -7.32 0.20 -18.99
CA VAL A 138 -7.70 -0.44 -17.72
C VAL A 138 -7.39 0.53 -16.59
N GLN A 139 -8.43 1.16 -16.05
CA GLN A 139 -8.30 2.04 -14.89
C GLN A 139 -8.37 1.23 -13.61
N ILE A 140 -7.29 1.22 -12.86
CA ILE A 140 -7.23 0.62 -11.52
C ILE A 140 -7.57 1.68 -10.48
N TRP A 141 -8.53 1.37 -9.63
CA TRP A 141 -8.93 2.20 -8.50
C TRP A 141 -8.46 1.56 -7.20
N PRO A 142 -8.03 2.37 -6.21
CA PRO A 142 -7.75 1.84 -4.88
C PRO A 142 -9.00 1.16 -4.31
N VAL A 143 -8.81 0.10 -3.54
CA VAL A 143 -9.88 -0.52 -2.78
C VAL A 143 -10.10 0.28 -1.50
N ASP A 144 -11.29 0.84 -1.35
CA ASP A 144 -11.66 1.57 -0.15
C ASP A 144 -11.71 0.62 1.07
N SER A 145 -11.44 1.16 2.26
CA SER A 145 -11.46 0.38 3.51
C SER A 145 -12.77 -0.37 3.75
N ASN A 146 -13.91 0.20 3.31
CA ASN A 146 -15.21 -0.46 3.40
C ASN A 146 -15.36 -1.64 2.42
N GLN A 147 -14.60 -1.66 1.33
CA GLN A 147 -14.61 -2.71 0.31
C GLN A 147 -13.56 -3.79 0.59
N LEU A 148 -12.58 -3.49 1.45
CA LEU A 148 -11.46 -4.40 1.75
C LEU A 148 -11.92 -5.78 2.28
N PRO A 149 -12.89 -5.90 3.20
CA PRO A 149 -13.37 -7.21 3.64
C PRO A 149 -13.98 -8.03 2.51
N GLN A 150 -14.71 -7.38 1.59
CA GLN A 150 -15.27 -8.06 0.42
C GLN A 150 -14.19 -8.51 -0.56
N TRP A 151 -13.17 -7.68 -0.79
CA TRP A 151 -12.02 -8.02 -1.62
C TRP A 151 -11.24 -9.21 -1.05
N ILE A 152 -10.97 -9.23 0.26
CA ILE A 152 -10.31 -10.34 0.95
C ILE A 152 -11.12 -11.63 0.78
N ARG A 153 -12.44 -11.57 1.01
CA ARG A 153 -13.31 -12.75 0.87
C ARG A 153 -13.29 -13.31 -0.55
N GLN A 154 -13.37 -12.43 -1.55
CA GLN A 154 -13.29 -12.85 -2.94
C GLN A 154 -11.95 -13.50 -3.26
N ARG A 155 -10.86 -12.97 -2.74
CA ARG A 155 -9.51 -13.50 -2.96
C ARG A 155 -9.30 -14.85 -2.28
N LEU A 156 -9.78 -15.01 -1.06
CA LEU A 156 -9.80 -16.31 -0.38
C LEU A 156 -10.57 -17.35 -1.20
N SER A 157 -11.76 -17.00 -1.66
CA SER A 157 -12.59 -17.88 -2.51
C SER A 157 -11.90 -18.28 -3.81
N GLN A 158 -11.20 -17.35 -4.47
CA GLN A 158 -10.39 -17.64 -5.67
C GLN A 158 -9.22 -18.59 -5.38
N SER A 159 -8.71 -18.58 -4.15
CA SER A 159 -7.67 -19.51 -3.67
C SER A 159 -8.23 -20.85 -3.15
N GLY A 160 -9.53 -21.08 -3.28
CA GLY A 160 -10.21 -22.30 -2.81
C GLY A 160 -10.44 -22.31 -1.29
N LEU A 161 -10.35 -21.15 -0.63
CA LEU A 161 -10.53 -21.00 0.81
C LEU A 161 -11.88 -20.38 1.13
N SER A 162 -12.46 -20.77 2.27
CA SER A 162 -13.59 -20.09 2.89
C SER A 162 -13.14 -19.45 4.21
N ALA A 163 -13.79 -18.38 4.64
CA ALA A 163 -13.45 -17.71 5.89
C ALA A 163 -14.67 -17.25 6.66
N THR A 164 -14.60 -17.29 7.98
CA THR A 164 -15.63 -16.70 8.84
C THR A 164 -15.61 -15.17 8.71
N GLN A 165 -16.73 -14.52 9.01
CA GLN A 165 -16.82 -13.05 8.95
C GLN A 165 -15.76 -12.39 9.84
N ASP A 166 -15.61 -12.88 11.08
CA ASP A 166 -14.67 -12.33 12.04
C ASP A 166 -13.20 -12.52 11.61
N ALA A 167 -12.87 -13.65 10.94
CA ALA A 167 -11.55 -13.87 10.36
C ALA A 167 -11.25 -12.87 9.24
N VAL A 168 -12.20 -12.63 8.34
CA VAL A 168 -12.06 -11.62 7.26
C VAL A 168 -11.85 -10.21 7.84
N GLU A 169 -12.63 -9.85 8.86
CA GLU A 169 -12.49 -8.55 9.52
C GLU A 169 -11.14 -8.41 10.24
N LEU A 170 -10.68 -9.49 10.87
CA LEU A 170 -9.37 -9.52 11.52
C LEU A 170 -8.22 -9.33 10.50
N ILE A 171 -8.29 -10.02 9.34
CA ILE A 171 -7.30 -9.82 8.26
C ILE A 171 -7.37 -8.37 7.77
N ALA A 172 -8.57 -7.85 7.49
CA ALA A 172 -8.74 -6.47 6.99
C ALA A 172 -8.19 -5.43 7.97
N ALA A 173 -8.41 -5.62 9.29
CA ALA A 173 -7.88 -4.73 10.32
C ALA A 173 -6.34 -4.75 10.39
N ARG A 174 -5.71 -5.88 10.09
CA ARG A 174 -4.25 -6.05 10.14
C ARG A 174 -3.52 -5.45 8.95
N VAL A 175 -4.11 -5.57 7.77
CA VAL A 175 -3.45 -5.11 6.54
C VAL A 175 -3.64 -3.60 6.30
N GLU A 176 -4.51 -2.94 7.06
CA GLU A 176 -4.74 -1.48 7.04
C GLU A 176 -4.85 -0.86 5.63
N GLY A 177 -5.45 -1.58 4.69
CA GLY A 177 -5.58 -1.15 3.29
C GLY A 177 -4.37 -1.48 2.40
N ASN A 178 -3.32 -2.12 2.91
CA ASN A 178 -2.22 -2.63 2.11
C ASN A 178 -2.61 -3.95 1.43
N LEU A 179 -3.05 -3.87 0.17
CA LEU A 179 -3.50 -5.05 -0.60
C LEU A 179 -2.39 -6.07 -0.84
N LEU A 180 -1.14 -5.61 -0.97
CA LEU A 180 0.00 -6.54 -1.13
C LEU A 180 0.21 -7.36 0.14
N ALA A 181 0.15 -6.73 1.31
CA ALA A 181 0.21 -7.43 2.58
C ALA A 181 -0.98 -8.39 2.75
N ALA A 182 -2.19 -7.97 2.34
CA ALA A 182 -3.37 -8.83 2.35
C ALA A 182 -3.19 -10.07 1.46
N ALA A 183 -2.67 -9.89 0.25
CA ALA A 183 -2.40 -11.00 -0.67
C ALA A 183 -1.37 -11.98 -0.09
N GLN A 184 -0.29 -11.46 0.48
CA GLN A 184 0.74 -12.30 1.12
C GLN A 184 0.19 -13.07 2.33
N GLU A 185 -0.63 -12.43 3.15
CA GLU A 185 -1.28 -13.08 4.29
C GLU A 185 -2.23 -14.20 3.84
N ILE A 186 -3.01 -13.98 2.77
CA ILE A 186 -3.89 -15.00 2.18
C ILE A 186 -3.07 -16.20 1.65
N GLU A 187 -1.96 -15.98 0.94
CA GLU A 187 -1.10 -17.08 0.47
C GLU A 187 -0.50 -17.87 1.63
N LYS A 188 -0.14 -17.20 2.73
CA LYS A 188 0.34 -17.85 3.93
C LYS A 188 -0.76 -18.68 4.60
N LEU A 189 -1.95 -18.10 4.78
CA LEU A 189 -3.11 -18.79 5.35
C LEU A 189 -3.49 -20.04 4.53
N LYS A 190 -3.33 -19.99 3.20
CA LYS A 190 -3.56 -21.13 2.31
C LYS A 190 -2.65 -22.34 2.65
N LEU A 191 -1.42 -22.07 3.08
CA LEU A 191 -0.49 -23.14 3.48
C LEU A 191 -0.83 -23.75 4.84
N MET A 192 -1.58 -23.01 5.69
CA MET A 192 -1.90 -23.41 7.07
C MET A 192 -3.32 -23.97 7.22
N ALA A 193 -4.19 -23.74 6.26
CA ALA A 193 -5.58 -24.18 6.30
C ALA A 193 -5.69 -25.65 5.85
N GLU A 194 -5.68 -26.58 6.79
CA GLU A 194 -5.79 -28.01 6.49
C GLU A 194 -7.14 -28.37 5.85
N ASP A 195 -8.23 -27.72 6.28
CA ASP A 195 -9.62 -27.96 5.81
C ASP A 195 -10.12 -26.91 4.81
N GLY A 196 -9.25 -26.01 4.33
CA GLY A 196 -9.65 -24.89 3.47
C GLY A 196 -10.54 -23.85 4.14
N GLN A 197 -10.74 -23.93 5.47
CA GLN A 197 -11.52 -22.97 6.24
C GLN A 197 -10.61 -22.10 7.11
N ILE A 198 -10.78 -20.80 6.98
CA ILE A 198 -10.03 -19.79 7.76
C ILE A 198 -10.93 -19.28 8.89
N THR A 199 -10.53 -19.56 10.13
CA THR A 199 -11.14 -19.05 11.36
C THR A 199 -10.26 -17.95 11.97
N VAL A 200 -10.77 -17.32 13.04
CA VAL A 200 -9.98 -16.35 13.84
C VAL A 200 -8.73 -17.02 14.41
N GLU A 201 -8.85 -18.27 14.88
CA GLU A 201 -7.74 -19.05 15.43
C GLU A 201 -6.68 -19.33 14.35
N THR A 202 -7.10 -19.68 13.13
CA THR A 202 -6.18 -19.86 11.99
C THR A 202 -5.40 -18.58 11.69
N VAL A 203 -6.09 -17.41 11.65
CA VAL A 203 -5.45 -16.11 11.44
C VAL A 203 -4.51 -15.75 12.58
N GLN A 204 -4.88 -16.04 13.83
CA GLN A 204 -4.02 -15.80 14.99
C GLN A 204 -2.81 -16.74 15.02
N GLY A 205 -2.99 -18.02 14.69
CA GLY A 205 -1.91 -19.02 14.58
C GLY A 205 -0.91 -18.67 13.48
N ALA A 206 -1.40 -18.21 12.33
CA ALA A 206 -0.54 -17.74 11.24
C ALA A 206 0.39 -16.59 11.67
N VAL A 207 -0.02 -15.80 12.64
CA VAL A 207 0.77 -14.72 13.25
C VAL A 207 1.74 -15.23 14.31
N ALA A 208 1.36 -16.26 15.07
CA ALA A 208 2.28 -16.85 16.06
C ALA A 208 3.50 -17.51 15.40
N ASP A 209 3.33 -18.08 14.21
CA ASP A 209 4.42 -18.69 13.41
C ASP A 209 5.25 -17.65 12.62
N SER A 210 4.66 -16.49 12.31
CA SER A 210 5.38 -15.31 11.87
C SER A 210 5.49 -14.37 13.07
N ALA A 211 6.18 -14.74 14.13
CA ALA A 211 6.44 -13.88 15.29
C ALA A 211 7.21 -12.58 14.88
N ARG A 212 6.68 -11.86 13.91
CA ARG A 212 6.96 -10.46 13.67
C ARG A 212 6.10 -9.70 14.62
N PHE A 213 6.68 -9.27 15.70
CA PHE A 213 6.08 -8.27 16.54
C PHE A 213 5.73 -7.10 15.62
N ASP A 214 4.44 -6.89 15.39
CA ASP A 214 3.96 -5.82 14.54
C ASP A 214 4.17 -4.49 15.27
N VAL A 215 4.78 -3.53 14.62
CA VAL A 215 4.97 -2.17 15.17
C VAL A 215 3.64 -1.53 15.53
N PHE A 216 2.57 -1.85 14.82
CA PHE A 216 1.22 -1.36 15.12
C PHE A 216 0.61 -2.09 16.34
N GLY A 217 0.87 -3.39 16.47
CA GLY A 217 0.52 -4.14 17.69
C GLY A 217 1.23 -3.59 18.93
N LEU A 218 2.49 -3.15 18.81
CA LEU A 218 3.18 -2.42 19.86
C LEU A 218 2.45 -1.14 20.25
N VAL A 219 2.01 -0.35 19.27
CA VAL A 219 1.22 0.87 19.50
C VAL A 219 -0.08 0.53 20.21
N ASP A 220 -0.79 -0.50 19.79
CA ASP A 220 -2.06 -0.90 20.42
C ASP A 220 -1.87 -1.40 21.85
N ALA A 221 -0.82 -2.18 22.15
CA ALA A 221 -0.46 -2.57 23.52
C ALA A 221 -0.17 -1.35 24.42
N ILE A 222 0.54 -0.36 23.89
CA ILE A 222 0.80 0.92 24.56
C ILE A 222 -0.51 1.67 24.83
N LEU A 223 -1.37 1.80 23.83
CA LEU A 223 -2.66 2.48 23.96
C LEU A 223 -3.63 1.75 24.90
N ASN A 224 -3.54 0.43 25.00
CA ASN A 224 -4.25 -0.37 25.99
C ASN A 224 -3.73 -0.17 27.43
N GLY A 225 -2.51 0.35 27.58
CA GLY A 225 -1.88 0.50 28.89
C GLY A 225 -1.33 -0.83 29.41
N GLU A 226 -0.69 -1.60 28.54
CA GLU A 226 -0.09 -2.90 28.82
C GLU A 226 1.45 -2.80 28.78
N PRO A 227 2.10 -2.16 29.79
CA PRO A 227 3.53 -1.81 29.71
C PRO A 227 4.44 -3.02 29.58
N ALA A 228 4.16 -4.12 30.28
CA ALA A 228 4.96 -5.34 30.20
C ALA A 228 4.86 -6.01 28.83
N HIS A 229 3.68 -5.99 28.22
CA HIS A 229 3.46 -6.51 26.87
C HIS A 229 4.17 -5.63 25.83
N ALA A 230 4.02 -4.31 25.92
CA ALA A 230 4.70 -3.35 25.05
C ALA A 230 6.23 -3.51 25.06
N LEU A 231 6.83 -3.73 26.24
CA LEU A 231 8.28 -3.98 26.32
C LEU A 231 8.70 -5.29 25.65
N ARG A 232 7.93 -6.40 25.87
CA ARG A 232 8.24 -7.67 25.18
C ARG A 232 8.14 -7.53 23.65
N MET A 233 7.13 -6.80 23.18
CA MET A 233 6.99 -6.52 21.74
C MET A 233 8.15 -5.70 21.20
N LEU A 234 8.57 -4.66 21.92
CA LEU A 234 9.69 -3.82 21.53
C LEU A 234 11.02 -4.60 21.47
N GLU A 235 11.27 -5.48 22.44
CA GLU A 235 12.43 -6.38 22.46
C GLU A 235 12.37 -7.38 21.30
N GLY A 236 11.19 -7.92 21.00
CA GLY A 236 10.99 -8.80 19.84
C GLY A 236 11.27 -8.10 18.52
N LEU A 237 10.72 -6.90 18.31
CA LEU A 237 11.00 -6.08 17.12
C LEU A 237 12.50 -5.80 16.96
N ARG A 238 13.19 -5.54 18.07
CA ARG A 238 14.66 -5.38 18.08
C ARG A 238 15.35 -6.67 17.66
N GLY A 239 14.93 -7.80 18.19
CA GLY A 239 15.48 -9.13 17.86
C GLY A 239 15.27 -9.52 16.40
N GLU A 240 14.19 -9.05 15.78
CA GLU A 240 13.88 -9.23 14.36
C GLU A 240 14.60 -8.25 13.42
N GLY A 241 15.41 -7.34 13.97
CA GLY A 241 16.17 -6.37 13.19
C GLY A 241 15.35 -5.18 12.69
N VAL A 242 14.19 -4.90 13.31
CA VAL A 242 13.44 -3.69 12.97
C VAL A 242 14.20 -2.47 13.47
N GLU A 243 14.47 -1.53 12.60
CA GLU A 243 15.26 -0.35 12.90
C GLU A 243 14.50 0.67 13.76
N PRO A 244 15.15 1.35 14.72
CA PRO A 244 14.54 2.35 15.60
C PRO A 244 13.71 3.44 14.93
N PRO A 245 14.09 3.97 13.72
CA PRO A 245 13.29 4.96 13.01
C PRO A 245 11.87 4.49 12.69
N VAL A 246 11.70 3.21 12.36
CA VAL A 246 10.38 2.63 12.00
C VAL A 246 9.45 2.63 13.21
N ILE A 247 9.98 2.23 14.37
CA ILE A 247 9.23 2.21 15.64
C ILE A 247 8.90 3.64 16.07
N LEU A 248 9.89 4.52 16.04
CA LEU A 248 9.68 5.93 16.41
C LEU A 248 8.64 6.60 15.51
N TRP A 249 8.65 6.31 14.21
CA TRP A 249 7.65 6.83 13.27
C TRP A 249 6.22 6.48 13.71
N ALA A 250 5.98 5.21 14.04
CA ALA A 250 4.66 4.75 14.47
C ALA A 250 4.22 5.41 15.79
N LEU A 251 5.11 5.45 16.79
CA LEU A 251 4.83 6.10 18.07
C LEU A 251 4.60 7.61 17.94
N ALA A 252 5.44 8.29 17.17
CA ALA A 252 5.31 9.74 16.95
C ALA A 252 4.05 10.11 16.18
N ARG A 253 3.61 9.27 15.22
CA ARG A 253 2.34 9.43 14.52
C ARG A 253 1.17 9.43 15.50
N GLU A 254 1.13 8.45 16.39
CA GLU A 254 0.07 8.30 17.36
C GLU A 254 0.09 9.40 18.43
N LEU A 255 1.29 9.78 18.88
CA LEU A 255 1.47 10.89 19.82
C LEU A 255 0.95 12.22 19.27
N ARG A 256 1.18 12.52 17.98
CA ARG A 256 0.65 13.74 17.35
C ARG A 256 -0.87 13.78 17.38
N VAL A 257 -1.52 12.66 17.08
CA VAL A 257 -2.97 12.55 17.10
C VAL A 257 -3.50 12.70 18.54
N LEU A 258 -2.92 11.97 19.50
CA LEU A 258 -3.32 12.04 20.91
C LEU A 258 -3.10 13.43 21.53
N ALA A 259 -1.95 14.06 21.27
CA ALA A 259 -1.66 15.40 21.79
C ALA A 259 -2.65 16.45 21.23
N ASN A 260 -2.99 16.36 19.95
CA ASN A 260 -3.95 17.27 19.32
C ASN A 260 -5.36 17.06 19.90
N ILE A 261 -5.83 15.81 19.98
CA ILE A 261 -7.15 15.50 20.55
C ILE A 261 -7.22 15.93 22.02
N ALA A 262 -6.18 15.62 22.82
CA ALA A 262 -6.12 16.01 24.23
C ALA A 262 -6.17 17.54 24.41
N LEU A 263 -5.49 18.29 23.56
CA LEU A 263 -5.51 19.75 23.57
C LEU A 263 -6.92 20.29 23.27
N GLN A 264 -7.55 19.84 22.17
CA GLN A 264 -8.90 20.28 21.81
C GLN A 264 -9.94 19.91 22.85
N TYR A 265 -9.83 18.69 23.42
CA TYR A 265 -10.72 18.22 24.48
C TYR A 265 -10.55 19.07 25.76
N SER A 266 -9.32 19.43 26.14
CA SER A 266 -9.06 20.30 27.29
C SER A 266 -9.59 21.74 27.11
N GLN A 267 -9.82 22.17 25.87
CA GLN A 267 -10.41 23.44 25.48
C GLN A 267 -11.96 23.38 25.42
N GLY A 268 -12.57 22.27 25.79
CA GLY A 268 -14.03 22.09 25.84
C GLY A 268 -14.66 21.53 24.54
N THR A 269 -13.86 21.14 23.55
CA THR A 269 -14.42 20.49 22.35
C THR A 269 -14.88 19.06 22.70
N PRO A 270 -16.11 18.64 22.36
CA PRO A 270 -16.57 17.27 22.59
C PRO A 270 -15.66 16.23 21.94
N LEU A 271 -15.40 15.10 22.64
CA LEU A 271 -14.43 14.11 22.21
C LEU A 271 -14.75 13.52 20.81
N ASP A 272 -16.02 13.26 20.52
CA ASP A 272 -16.43 12.75 19.18
C ASP A 272 -16.09 13.73 18.07
N LYS A 273 -16.22 15.05 18.35
CA LYS A 273 -15.83 16.10 17.41
C LYS A 273 -14.31 16.13 17.23
N CYS A 274 -13.55 15.95 18.30
CA CYS A 274 -12.09 15.85 18.21
C CYS A 274 -11.66 14.67 17.34
N PHE A 275 -12.29 13.49 17.49
CA PHE A 275 -12.00 12.33 16.65
C PHE A 275 -12.32 12.56 15.17
N SER A 276 -13.46 13.21 14.87
CA SER A 276 -13.85 13.50 13.47
C SER A 276 -12.95 14.53 12.80
N GLN A 277 -12.35 15.43 13.57
CA GLN A 277 -11.43 16.48 13.09
C GLN A 277 -9.97 16.06 13.07
N ALA A 278 -9.63 14.92 13.68
CA ALA A 278 -8.25 14.40 13.70
C ALA A 278 -7.69 14.19 12.28
N ARG A 279 -6.39 14.37 12.14
CA ARG A 279 -5.66 14.09 10.91
C ARG A 279 -4.42 13.24 11.24
N PRO A 280 -4.36 11.99 10.76
CA PRO A 280 -5.37 11.23 10.01
C PRO A 280 -6.66 11.01 10.82
N PRO A 281 -7.81 10.72 10.17
CA PRO A 281 -9.07 10.42 10.85
C PRO A 281 -8.94 9.22 11.77
N VAL A 282 -9.58 9.29 12.95
CA VAL A 282 -9.64 8.15 13.89
C VAL A 282 -10.83 7.28 13.52
N TRP A 283 -10.56 6.03 13.18
CA TRP A 283 -11.57 5.06 12.79
C TRP A 283 -12.40 4.62 14.01
N ASP A 284 -13.66 4.29 13.79
CA ASP A 284 -14.59 3.97 14.88
C ASP A 284 -14.08 2.83 15.78
N LYS A 285 -13.46 1.80 15.22
CA LYS A 285 -12.86 0.69 15.98
C LYS A 285 -11.70 1.13 16.89
N ARG A 286 -10.98 2.23 16.58
CA ARG A 286 -9.87 2.75 17.38
C ARG A 286 -10.30 3.77 18.44
N LYS A 287 -11.49 4.38 18.31
CA LYS A 287 -11.99 5.38 19.26
C LYS A 287 -12.00 4.90 20.72
N PRO A 288 -12.46 3.68 21.06
CA PRO A 288 -12.43 3.18 22.45
C PRO A 288 -11.00 3.10 23.00
N LEU A 289 -10.07 2.58 22.19
CA LEU A 289 -8.66 2.44 22.53
C LEU A 289 -8.00 3.81 22.81
N MET A 290 -8.20 4.75 21.91
CA MET A 290 -7.69 6.11 22.06
C MET A 290 -8.34 6.87 23.21
N SER A 291 -9.64 6.69 23.44
CA SER A 291 -10.33 7.27 24.59
C SER A 291 -9.73 6.77 25.92
N LYS A 292 -9.45 5.49 26.01
CA LYS A 292 -8.77 4.88 27.16
C LYS A 292 -7.35 5.45 27.36
N ALA A 293 -6.62 5.67 26.27
CA ALA A 293 -5.29 6.28 26.31
C ALA A 293 -5.35 7.74 26.79
N LEU A 294 -6.27 8.53 26.22
CA LEU A 294 -6.44 9.96 26.54
C LEU A 294 -6.72 10.22 28.02
N GLN A 295 -7.43 9.29 28.71
CA GLN A 295 -7.73 9.41 30.12
C GLN A 295 -6.50 9.27 31.05
N ARG A 296 -5.40 8.72 30.56
CA ARG A 296 -4.19 8.46 31.37
C ARG A 296 -3.32 9.68 31.61
N HIS A 297 -3.36 10.64 30.68
CA HIS A 297 -2.47 11.81 30.70
C HIS A 297 -3.20 13.10 30.40
N SER A 298 -2.75 14.20 31.00
CA SER A 298 -3.19 15.54 30.64
C SER A 298 -2.70 15.93 29.23
N ALA A 299 -3.33 16.92 28.62
CA ALA A 299 -2.89 17.47 27.34
C ALA A 299 -1.42 17.94 27.37
N GLN A 300 -1.01 18.56 28.48
CA GLN A 300 0.38 18.97 28.69
C GLN A 300 1.33 17.77 28.69
N ARG A 301 0.92 16.64 29.32
CA ARG A 301 1.76 15.44 29.37
C ARG A 301 1.91 14.79 27.98
N TRP A 302 0.83 14.72 27.21
CA TRP A 302 0.92 14.23 25.82
C TRP A 302 1.85 15.08 24.96
N ALA A 303 1.82 16.41 25.11
CA ALA A 303 2.75 17.32 24.44
C ALA A 303 4.20 17.08 24.85
N GLN A 304 4.48 16.84 26.14
CA GLN A 304 5.82 16.49 26.64
C GLN A 304 6.33 15.17 26.06
N LEU A 305 5.47 14.15 25.92
CA LEU A 305 5.84 12.87 25.32
C LEU A 305 6.17 13.02 23.81
N LEU A 306 5.51 13.96 23.14
CA LEU A 306 5.83 14.28 21.74
C LEU A 306 7.21 14.96 21.62
N LEU A 307 7.59 15.81 22.56
CA LEU A 307 8.94 16.39 22.61
C LEU A 307 9.99 15.32 22.89
N GLU A 308 9.68 14.34 23.75
CA GLU A 308 10.59 13.22 23.99
C GLU A 308 10.80 12.37 22.71
N ALA A 309 9.75 12.16 21.92
CA ALA A 309 9.91 11.51 20.61
C ALA A 309 10.86 12.29 19.67
N GLN A 310 10.84 13.61 19.72
CA GLN A 310 11.78 14.44 18.96
C GLN A 310 13.24 14.26 19.45
N ARG A 311 13.46 14.13 20.76
CA ARG A 311 14.79 13.83 21.32
C ARG A 311 15.31 12.47 20.84
N ILE A 312 14.42 11.46 20.79
CA ILE A 312 14.77 10.13 20.29
C ILE A 312 15.16 10.20 18.80
N ASP A 313 14.48 11.01 18.00
CA ASP A 313 14.83 11.23 16.59
C ASP A 313 16.26 11.82 16.47
N ALA A 314 16.61 12.77 17.32
CA ALA A 314 17.95 13.32 17.37
C ALA A 314 19.01 12.28 17.80
N GLN A 315 18.70 11.38 18.74
CA GLN A 315 19.58 10.26 19.11
C GLN A 315 19.77 9.26 17.96
N ILE A 316 18.71 8.92 17.23
CA ILE A 316 18.78 8.04 16.06
C ILE A 316 19.68 8.63 14.98
N LYS A 317 19.64 9.94 14.78
CA LYS A 317 20.44 10.68 13.82
C LYS A 317 21.87 10.98 14.29
N GLY A 318 22.24 10.55 15.50
CA GLY A 318 23.57 10.84 16.09
C GLY A 318 23.77 12.29 16.51
N GLN A 319 22.70 13.08 16.62
CA GLN A 319 22.71 14.50 17.01
C GLN A 319 22.56 14.70 18.52
N ALA A 320 22.21 13.65 19.28
CA ALA A 320 22.08 13.65 20.72
C ALA A 320 22.68 12.38 21.32
N ALA A 321 23.24 12.48 22.52
CA ALA A 321 23.76 11.34 23.26
C ALA A 321 22.63 10.44 23.78
N GLY A 322 22.89 9.13 23.88
CA GLY A 322 21.97 8.15 24.45
C GLY A 322 21.70 6.94 23.56
N SER A 323 20.99 5.98 24.08
CA SER A 323 20.57 4.76 23.34
C SER A 323 19.16 4.92 22.83
N PRO A 324 18.93 4.94 21.50
CA PRO A 324 17.57 5.02 20.94
C PRO A 324 16.64 3.93 21.47
N TRP A 325 17.13 2.70 21.62
CA TRP A 325 16.35 1.58 22.14
C TRP A 325 15.88 1.78 23.57
N MET A 326 16.79 2.25 24.45
CA MET A 326 16.42 2.55 25.84
C MET A 326 15.42 3.70 25.93
N SER A 327 15.58 4.71 25.09
CA SER A 327 14.66 5.85 25.00
C SER A 327 13.29 5.45 24.43
N LEU A 328 13.23 4.56 23.44
CA LEU A 328 11.98 3.98 22.92
C LEU A 328 11.27 3.14 24.00
N SER A 329 12.00 2.30 24.75
CA SER A 329 11.43 1.54 25.87
C SER A 329 10.80 2.47 26.90
N ARG A 330 11.52 3.52 27.27
CA ARG A 330 11.06 4.53 28.23
C ARG A 330 9.82 5.28 27.73
N LEU A 331 9.85 5.71 26.47
CA LEU A 331 8.69 6.38 25.83
C LEU A 331 7.46 5.47 25.84
N SER A 332 7.61 4.20 25.46
CA SER A 332 6.54 3.19 25.46
C SER A 332 5.93 3.01 26.85
N LEU A 333 6.76 2.91 27.89
CA LEU A 333 6.31 2.83 29.28
C LEU A 333 5.54 4.06 29.72
N MET A 334 6.05 5.26 29.42
CA MET A 334 5.39 6.53 29.76
C MET A 334 4.05 6.67 29.04
N MET A 335 3.97 6.36 27.75
CA MET A 335 2.71 6.36 26.99
C MET A 335 1.70 5.36 27.57
N SER A 336 2.16 4.20 28.04
CA SER A 336 1.33 3.18 28.68
C SER A 336 0.83 3.59 30.10
N GLY A 337 1.24 4.75 30.61
CA GLY A 337 0.78 5.28 31.90
C GLY A 337 1.76 5.08 33.06
N GLN A 338 2.96 4.57 32.83
CA GLN A 338 3.97 4.45 33.88
C GLN A 338 4.54 5.83 34.24
N ARG A 339 4.65 6.10 35.55
CA ARG A 339 5.20 7.36 36.06
C ARG A 339 6.73 7.30 36.09
N LEU A 340 7.32 7.64 34.96
CA LEU A 340 8.77 7.82 34.88
C LEU A 340 9.08 9.32 34.78
N ALA A 341 10.16 9.75 35.47
CA ALA A 341 10.64 11.11 35.30
C ALA A 341 11.13 11.34 33.86
N LEU A 342 10.84 12.48 33.26
CA LEU A 342 11.51 12.86 31.99
C LEU A 342 13.02 13.02 32.26
N PRO A 343 13.88 12.74 31.25
CA PRO A 343 15.30 13.04 31.38
C PRO A 343 15.49 14.53 31.72
N ALA A 344 16.40 14.82 32.65
CA ALA A 344 16.84 16.19 32.86
C ALA A 344 17.47 16.73 31.56
N GLU A 345 17.26 18.01 31.27
CA GLU A 345 17.85 18.69 30.12
C GLU A 345 19.36 18.77 30.20
#